data_46cbc75d0ca90a658e79f443df833210
#
_entry.id   46cbc75d0ca90a658e79f443df833210
#
_cell.length_a   1.000
_cell.length_b   1.000
_cell.length_c   1.000
_cell.angle_alpha   90.00
_cell.angle_beta   90.00
_cell.angle_gamma   90.00
#
_symmetry.space_group_name_H-M   'P 1'
#
loop_
_entity.id
_entity.type
_entity.pdbx_description
1 polymer ?
#
loop_
_entity_poly.entity_id
_entity_poly.type
_entity_poly.pdbx_seq_one_letter_code
_entity_poly.pdbx_strand_id
1 'polypeptide(L)'
;MTKFLQSGRRRDICALLAGEQLQAQALKSRLESHDGERIEPKSFYGALDVLEDSGFVETRTDGIHDVYALTEAGERRLHEHYDWLSDQLQD
;
A
#
# COMPACT_ATOMS: atom_id res chain seq x y z
N MET A 1 6.09 17.19 1.71
CA MET A 1 5.98 15.81 1.22
C MET A 1 5.69 14.87 2.38
N THR A 2 4.76 13.98 2.23
CA THR A 2 4.37 13.06 3.29
C THR A 2 5.27 11.82 3.31
N LYS A 3 5.28 11.12 4.45
CA LYS A 3 6.01 9.85 4.58
C LYS A 3 5.58 8.82 3.55
N PHE A 4 4.32 8.87 3.15
CA PHE A 4 3.78 8.00 2.11
C PHE A 4 4.62 8.06 0.83
N LEU A 5 4.99 9.26 0.40
CA LEU A 5 5.74 9.46 -0.84
C LEU A 5 7.23 9.16 -0.70
N GLN A 6 7.73 8.98 0.52
CA GLN A 6 9.14 8.71 0.76
C GLN A 6 9.50 7.24 0.63
N SER A 7 8.52 6.37 0.49
CA SER A 7 8.76 4.93 0.41
C SER A 7 8.03 4.33 -0.79
N GLY A 8 8.80 3.79 -1.72
CA GLY A 8 8.24 3.07 -2.87
C GLY A 8 7.40 1.88 -2.43
N ARG A 9 7.84 1.17 -1.38
CA ARG A 9 7.10 0.03 -0.86
C ARG A 9 5.72 0.42 -0.35
N ARG A 10 5.62 1.53 0.39
CA ARG A 10 4.32 1.99 0.89
C ARG A 10 3.39 2.41 -0.26
N ARG A 11 3.93 3.06 -1.27
CA ARG A 11 3.14 3.41 -2.47
C ARG A 11 2.64 2.17 -3.19
N ASP A 12 3.49 1.17 -3.32
CA ASP A 12 3.14 -0.08 -4.00
C ASP A 12 2.06 -0.85 -3.24
N ILE A 13 2.14 -0.86 -1.91
CA ILE A 13 1.09 -1.47 -1.09
C ILE A 13 -0.25 -0.78 -1.35
N CYS A 14 -0.27 0.53 -1.35
CA CYS A 14 -1.49 1.28 -1.63
C CYS A 14 -2.01 1.00 -3.03
N ALA A 15 -1.12 0.91 -4.02
CA ALA A 15 -1.51 0.61 -5.39
C ALA A 15 -2.17 -0.77 -5.51
N LEU A 16 -1.61 -1.77 -4.82
CA LEU A 16 -2.19 -3.12 -4.83
C LEU A 16 -3.56 -3.15 -4.16
N LEU A 17 -3.76 -2.33 -3.13
CA LEU A 17 -5.03 -2.26 -2.41
C LEU A 17 -6.07 -1.38 -3.10
N ALA A 18 -5.67 -0.60 -4.11
CA ALA A 18 -6.60 0.28 -4.81
C ALA A 18 -7.68 -0.50 -5.57
N GLY A 19 -7.35 -1.68 -6.04
CA GLY A 19 -8.28 -2.50 -6.82
C GLY A 19 -9.13 -3.42 -5.99
N GLU A 20 -8.64 -3.83 -4.81
CA GLU A 20 -9.36 -4.80 -3.98
C GLU A 20 -8.76 -4.88 -2.58
N GLN A 21 -9.59 -5.34 -1.65
CA GLN A 21 -9.13 -5.68 -0.31
C GLN A 21 -8.34 -6.99 -0.38
N LEU A 22 -7.27 -7.09 0.39
CA LEU A 22 -6.42 -8.28 0.38
C LEU A 22 -6.07 -8.71 1.80
N GLN A 23 -6.03 -10.03 2.00
CA GLN A 23 -5.45 -10.60 3.21
C GLN A 23 -3.95 -10.31 3.21
N ALA A 24 -3.36 -10.23 4.39
CA ALA A 24 -1.94 -9.92 4.55
C ALA A 24 -1.04 -10.80 3.70
N GLN A 25 -1.30 -12.12 3.70
CA GLN A 25 -0.47 -13.06 2.96
C GLN A 25 -0.55 -12.82 1.45
N ALA A 26 -1.74 -12.57 0.93
CA ALA A 26 -1.93 -12.30 -0.50
C ALA A 26 -1.26 -10.99 -0.90
N LEU A 27 -1.40 -9.97 -0.06
CA LEU A 27 -0.78 -8.67 -0.31
C LEU A 27 0.74 -8.80 -0.35
N LYS A 28 1.32 -9.49 0.63
CA LYS A 28 2.75 -9.71 0.70
C LYS A 28 3.27 -10.46 -0.53
N SER A 29 2.55 -11.51 -0.92
CA SER A 29 2.91 -12.33 -2.09
C SER A 29 2.91 -11.51 -3.38
N ARG A 30 1.90 -10.68 -3.58
CA ARG A 30 1.83 -9.82 -4.77
C ARG A 30 2.92 -8.77 -4.78
N LEU A 31 3.24 -8.21 -3.61
CA LEU A 31 4.30 -7.23 -3.49
C LEU A 31 5.65 -7.85 -3.81
N GLU A 32 5.91 -9.05 -3.31
CA GLU A 32 7.14 -9.79 -3.61
C GLU A 32 7.26 -10.10 -5.10
N SER A 33 6.17 -10.48 -5.74
CA SER A 33 6.16 -10.72 -7.19
C SER A 33 6.47 -9.46 -7.97
N HIS A 34 5.93 -8.33 -7.53
CA HIS A 34 6.15 -7.05 -8.19
C HIS A 34 7.62 -6.61 -8.05
N ASP A 35 8.17 -6.75 -6.85
CA ASP A 35 9.55 -6.32 -6.58
C ASP A 35 10.60 -7.32 -7.09
N GLY A 36 10.18 -8.56 -7.34
CA GLY A 36 11.11 -9.59 -7.78
C GLY A 36 12.02 -10.10 -6.67
N GLU A 37 11.67 -9.87 -5.41
CA GLU A 37 12.46 -10.29 -4.27
C GLU A 37 11.59 -10.58 -3.05
N ARG A 38 12.15 -11.34 -2.14
CA ARG A 38 11.47 -11.71 -0.91
C ARG A 38 11.52 -10.55 0.09
N ILE A 39 10.42 -10.32 0.79
CA ILE A 39 10.32 -9.25 1.78
C ILE A 39 10.20 -9.87 3.17
N GLU A 40 11.05 -9.41 4.09
CA GLU A 40 10.97 -9.88 5.47
C GLU A 40 9.64 -9.47 6.09
N PRO A 41 8.97 -10.37 6.86
CA PRO A 41 7.71 -10.04 7.50
C PRO A 41 7.76 -8.78 8.35
N LYS A 42 8.85 -8.57 9.09
CA LYS A 42 9.00 -7.38 9.92
C LYS A 42 8.96 -6.09 9.10
N SER A 43 9.62 -6.08 7.96
CA SER A 43 9.62 -4.93 7.06
C SER A 43 8.25 -4.69 6.44
N PHE A 44 7.59 -5.77 6.06
CA PHE A 44 6.26 -5.71 5.47
C PHE A 44 5.23 -5.14 6.46
N TYR A 45 5.16 -5.72 7.64
CA TYR A 45 4.20 -5.26 8.66
C TYR A 45 4.55 -3.87 9.19
N GLY A 46 5.83 -3.53 9.23
CA GLY A 46 6.24 -2.17 9.59
C GLY A 46 5.72 -1.14 8.61
N ALA A 47 5.76 -1.43 7.32
CA ALA A 47 5.21 -0.53 6.31
C ALA A 47 3.69 -0.40 6.44
N LEU A 48 3.00 -1.51 6.72
CA LEU A 48 1.55 -1.48 6.94
C LEU A 48 1.19 -0.64 8.16
N ASP A 49 1.95 -0.79 9.24
CA ASP A 49 1.70 -0.02 10.47
C ASP A 49 1.81 1.48 10.22
N VAL A 50 2.80 1.91 9.45
CA VAL A 50 2.95 3.32 9.10
C VAL A 50 1.74 3.80 8.30
N LEU A 51 1.27 2.99 7.36
CA LEU A 51 0.11 3.35 6.54
C LEU A 51 -1.18 3.41 7.37
N GLU A 52 -1.35 2.49 8.32
CA GLU A 52 -2.49 2.53 9.23
C GLU A 52 -2.45 3.76 10.13
N ASP A 53 -1.29 4.07 10.70
CA ASP A 53 -1.10 5.23 11.55
C ASP A 53 -1.35 6.54 10.79
N SER A 54 -1.04 6.55 9.52
CA SER A 54 -1.27 7.71 8.65
C SER A 54 -2.71 7.82 8.17
N GLY A 55 -3.52 6.80 8.41
CA GLY A 55 -4.92 6.80 7.98
C GLY A 55 -5.15 6.45 6.53
N PHE A 56 -4.15 5.89 5.86
CA PHE A 56 -4.25 5.54 4.44
C PHE A 56 -4.73 4.11 4.21
N VAL A 57 -4.55 3.25 5.19
CA VAL A 57 -4.93 1.84 5.12
C VAL A 57 -5.69 1.49 6.41
N GLU A 58 -6.69 0.65 6.29
CA GLU A 58 -7.41 0.13 7.44
C GLU A 58 -7.36 -1.39 7.44
N THR A 59 -7.47 -1.97 8.61
CA THR A 59 -7.46 -3.41 8.81
C THR A 59 -8.76 -3.83 9.46
N ARG A 60 -9.29 -4.96 9.02
CA ARG A 60 -10.41 -5.60 9.71
C ARG A 60 -10.14 -7.10 9.77
N THR A 61 -10.74 -7.76 10.73
CA THR A 61 -10.64 -9.21 10.87
C THR A 61 -11.81 -9.86 10.17
N ASP A 62 -11.52 -10.84 9.33
CA ASP A 62 -12.53 -11.65 8.65
C ASP A 62 -12.24 -13.12 9.00
N GLY A 63 -12.95 -13.65 9.97
CA GLY A 63 -12.64 -14.96 10.51
C GLY A 63 -11.32 -14.93 11.26
N ILE A 64 -10.35 -15.71 10.79
CA ILE A 64 -9.02 -15.77 11.39
C ILE A 64 -8.00 -14.94 10.62
N HIS A 65 -8.45 -14.24 9.58
CA HIS A 65 -7.56 -13.50 8.70
C HIS A 65 -7.74 -12.00 8.87
N ASP A 66 -6.62 -11.28 8.81
CA ASP A 66 -6.64 -9.82 8.74
C ASP A 66 -6.72 -9.42 7.27
N VAL A 67 -7.66 -8.54 6.96
CA VAL A 67 -7.88 -8.02 5.62
C VAL A 67 -7.55 -6.54 5.61
N TYR A 68 -6.76 -6.13 4.66
CA TYR A 68 -6.32 -4.74 4.52
C TYR A 68 -7.04 -4.08 3.35
N ALA A 69 -7.41 -2.83 3.54
CA ALA A 69 -8.12 -2.05 2.54
C ALA A 69 -7.58 -0.63 2.51
N LEU A 70 -7.58 -0.04 1.32
CA LEU A 70 -7.23 1.36 1.16
C LEU A 70 -8.39 2.22 1.67
N THR A 71 -8.09 3.23 2.48
CA THR A 71 -9.11 4.17 2.95
C THR A 71 -9.36 5.23 1.89
N GLU A 72 -10.41 6.03 2.08
CA GLU A 72 -10.68 7.16 1.19
C GLU A 72 -9.50 8.13 1.16
N ALA A 73 -8.90 8.40 2.31
CA ALA A 73 -7.71 9.25 2.38
C ALA A 73 -6.53 8.64 1.64
N GLY A 74 -6.35 7.32 1.77
CA GLY A 74 -5.29 6.60 1.04
C GLY A 74 -5.51 6.65 -0.46
N GLU A 75 -6.75 6.46 -0.90
CA GLU A 75 -7.09 6.52 -2.31
C GLU A 75 -6.82 7.91 -2.88
N ARG A 76 -7.22 8.95 -2.17
CA ARG A 76 -6.97 10.33 -2.58
C ARG A 76 -5.48 10.61 -2.69
N ARG A 77 -4.72 10.15 -1.72
CA ARG A 77 -3.27 10.36 -1.71
C ARG A 77 -2.57 9.65 -2.86
N LEU A 78 -3.03 8.43 -3.14
CA LEU A 78 -2.49 7.66 -4.27
C LEU A 78 -2.81 8.34 -5.60
N HIS A 79 -4.01 8.86 -5.77
CA HIS A 79 -4.40 9.56 -6.98
C HIS A 79 -3.59 10.85 -7.17
N GLU A 80 -3.30 11.57 -6.10
CA GLU A 80 -2.45 12.75 -6.17
C GLU A 80 -1.06 12.38 -6.69
N HIS A 81 -0.53 11.27 -6.21
CA HIS A 81 0.78 10.80 -6.67
C HIS A 81 0.73 10.37 -8.13
N TYR A 82 -0.34 9.68 -8.52
CA TYR A 82 -0.54 9.26 -9.90
C TYR A 82 -0.61 10.48 -10.83
N ASP A 83 -1.34 11.50 -10.45
CA ASP A 83 -1.47 12.72 -11.25
C ASP A 83 -0.12 13.42 -11.41
N TRP A 84 0.63 13.52 -10.33
CA TRP A 84 1.97 14.09 -10.37
C TRP A 84 2.88 13.29 -11.30
N LEU A 85 2.88 11.97 -11.15
CA LEU A 85 3.71 11.08 -11.97
C LEU A 85 3.33 11.19 -13.44
N SER A 86 2.05 11.21 -13.73
CA SER A 86 1.52 11.36 -15.08
C SER A 86 2.03 12.65 -15.72
N ASP A 87 1.99 13.75 -14.97
CA ASP A 87 2.48 15.05 -15.45
C ASP A 87 3.98 15.00 -15.76
N GLN A 88 4.76 14.29 -14.94
CA GLN A 88 6.20 14.17 -15.18
C GLN A 88 6.51 13.38 -16.45
N LEU A 89 5.64 12.45 -16.80
CA LEU A 89 5.87 11.57 -17.96
C LEU A 89 5.31 12.13 -19.26
N GLN A 90 4.56 13.21 -19.20
CA GLN A 90 4.02 13.87 -20.39
C GLN A 90 5.03 14.87 -20.92
N ASP A 91 5.01 15.06 -22.20
CA ASP A 91 5.87 16.05 -22.88
C ASP A 91 5.31 17.47 -22.76
#